data_2f7b905bc82d98f1cae618e54e4aa3e5
#
_entry.id   2f7b905bc82d98f1cae618e54e4aa3e5
#
_cell.length_a   1.000
_cell.length_b   1.000
_cell.length_c   1.000
_cell.angle_alpha   90.00
_cell.angle_beta   90.00
_cell.angle_gamma   90.00
#
_symmetry.space_group_name_H-M   'P 1'
#
loop_
_entity.id
_entity.type
_entity.pdbx_description
1 polymer ?
#
loop_
_entity_poly.entity_id
_entity_poly.type
_entity_poly.pdbx_seq_one_letter_code
_entity_poly.pdbx_strand_id
1 'polypeptide(L)'
;YYPSMSGVARSLNYYPLGNEKAEEGTVNLALGLGKYIVDGGMTLRFSPYHPNQVLQTSEMEIALKETQTRFYALDLKNAGHDFSIDDGFNLLKLHVKEAESDGALRYIASTYDPYDQIIRDGLYPGGRKVITFANILQHDVFPLARILQLVLKYGEQEMRRPVEIEFAATLSREHDKSGTFHLLQIRPIVDSKEMLDEDL
;
A
#
# COMPACT_ATOMS: atom_id res chain seq x y z
N TYR A 1 12.19 8.87 -8.34
CA TYR A 1 12.31 7.69 -7.46
C TYR A 1 11.01 7.43 -6.69
N TYR A 2 10.64 6.18 -6.55
CA TYR A 2 9.50 5.73 -5.73
C TYR A 2 9.66 4.25 -5.35
N PRO A 3 9.13 3.83 -4.19
CA PRO A 3 9.07 2.41 -3.81
C PRO A 3 8.01 1.68 -4.64
N SER A 4 8.12 0.35 -4.72
CA SER A 4 7.11 -0.48 -5.40
C SER A 4 5.74 -0.36 -4.75
N MET A 5 5.73 -0.16 -3.43
CA MET A 5 4.52 0.08 -2.64
C MET A 5 4.85 0.82 -1.36
N SER A 6 3.87 1.54 -0.84
CA SER A 6 3.85 2.10 0.52
C SER A 6 2.54 1.78 1.17
N GLY A 7 2.52 1.76 2.50
CA GLY A 7 1.30 1.46 3.23
C GLY A 7 1.27 2.06 4.62
N VAL A 8 0.05 2.13 5.13
CA VAL A 8 -0.24 2.40 6.54
C VAL A 8 -0.97 1.17 7.09
N ALA A 9 -0.44 0.60 8.15
CA ALA A 9 -1.05 -0.55 8.81
C ALA A 9 -1.35 -0.24 10.27
N ARG A 10 -2.49 -0.73 10.76
CA ARG A 10 -2.94 -0.59 12.15
C ARG A 10 -3.14 -1.96 12.76
N SER A 11 -2.74 -2.14 14.01
CA SER A 11 -2.98 -3.37 14.75
C SER A 11 -4.45 -3.52 15.20
N LEU A 12 -5.23 -2.45 15.10
CA LEU A 12 -6.66 -2.46 15.38
C LEU A 12 -7.46 -2.16 14.09
N ASN A 13 -8.41 -3.02 13.80
CA ASN A 13 -9.37 -2.87 12.69
C ASN A 13 -10.70 -2.39 13.25
N TYR A 14 -11.03 -1.12 13.03
CA TYR A 14 -12.29 -0.52 13.52
C TYR A 14 -13.53 -0.99 12.73
N TYR A 15 -13.34 -1.49 11.51
CA TYR A 15 -14.41 -1.90 10.61
C TYR A 15 -14.07 -3.24 9.97
N PRO A 16 -14.07 -4.35 10.75
CA PRO A 16 -13.80 -5.68 10.21
C PRO A 16 -14.87 -6.10 9.20
N LEU A 17 -14.44 -6.74 8.12
CA LEU A 17 -15.29 -7.22 7.04
C LEU A 17 -15.34 -8.74 7.02
N GLY A 18 -16.52 -9.31 6.84
CA GLY A 18 -16.69 -10.75 6.74
C GLY A 18 -16.18 -11.50 7.98
N ASN A 19 -15.15 -12.29 7.83
CA ASN A 19 -14.53 -13.09 8.90
C ASN A 19 -13.38 -12.39 9.62
N GLU A 20 -13.06 -11.15 9.25
CA GLU A 20 -12.03 -10.36 9.92
C GLU A 20 -12.41 -10.08 11.37
N LYS A 21 -11.39 -9.96 12.23
CA LYS A 21 -11.53 -9.54 13.62
C LYS A 21 -10.84 -8.22 13.87
N ALA A 22 -11.28 -7.49 14.89
CA ALA A 22 -10.71 -6.19 15.24
C ALA A 22 -9.21 -6.28 15.55
N GLU A 23 -8.78 -7.31 16.27
CA GLU A 23 -7.39 -7.55 16.68
C GLU A 23 -6.47 -8.03 15.53
N GLU A 24 -7.01 -8.35 14.36
CA GLU A 24 -6.23 -8.78 13.20
C GLU A 24 -5.65 -7.61 12.40
N GLY A 25 -6.08 -6.40 12.72
CA GLY A 25 -5.57 -5.19 12.09
C GLY A 25 -6.07 -4.95 10.67
N THR A 26 -5.64 -3.85 10.10
CA THR A 26 -5.97 -3.43 8.74
C THR A 26 -4.83 -2.69 8.08
N VAL A 27 -4.75 -2.76 6.76
CA VAL A 27 -3.70 -2.15 5.94
C VAL A 27 -4.32 -1.38 4.79
N ASN A 28 -3.81 -0.18 4.55
CA ASN A 28 -4.03 0.57 3.32
C ASN A 28 -2.73 0.55 2.51
N LEU A 29 -2.80 0.10 1.27
CA LEU A 29 -1.66 -0.15 0.38
C LEU A 29 -1.80 0.64 -0.92
N ALA A 30 -0.72 1.24 -1.40
CA ALA A 30 -0.68 1.98 -2.65
C ALA A 30 0.69 1.84 -3.35
N LEU A 31 0.71 2.02 -4.67
CA LEU A 31 1.93 2.22 -5.46
C LEU A 31 2.54 3.59 -5.15
N GLY A 32 3.86 3.66 -5.04
CA GLY A 32 4.61 4.90 -4.90
C GLY A 32 4.77 5.34 -3.44
N LEU A 33 4.97 6.64 -3.23
CA LEU A 33 5.24 7.22 -1.92
C LEU A 33 4.00 7.24 -1.04
N GLY A 34 4.20 7.03 0.27
CA GLY A 34 3.14 6.99 1.29
C GLY A 34 2.32 8.27 1.41
N LYS A 35 2.86 9.42 1.00
CA LYS A 35 2.12 10.69 0.92
C LYS A 35 0.81 10.57 0.13
N TYR A 36 0.77 9.68 -0.89
CA TYR A 36 -0.45 9.44 -1.65
C TYR A 36 -1.60 8.92 -0.76
N ILE A 37 -1.28 8.09 0.24
CA ILE A 37 -2.24 7.54 1.21
C ILE A 37 -2.71 8.63 2.16
N VAL A 38 -1.76 9.42 2.68
CA VAL A 38 -2.03 10.54 3.60
C VAL A 38 -2.93 11.60 2.95
N ASP A 39 -2.73 11.88 1.67
CA ASP A 39 -3.54 12.84 0.91
C ASP A 39 -4.93 12.26 0.49
N GLY A 40 -5.31 11.08 0.98
CA GLY A 40 -6.61 10.48 0.72
C GLY A 40 -6.74 9.85 -0.67
N GLY A 41 -5.62 9.44 -1.27
CA GLY A 41 -5.62 8.72 -2.55
C GLY A 41 -6.31 7.36 -2.46
N MET A 42 -6.68 6.81 -3.62
CA MET A 42 -7.26 5.46 -3.72
C MET A 42 -6.27 4.41 -3.27
N THR A 43 -6.59 3.70 -2.19
CA THR A 43 -5.77 2.64 -1.61
C THR A 43 -6.49 1.31 -1.64
N LEU A 44 -5.74 0.23 -1.71
CA LEU A 44 -6.28 -1.10 -1.52
C LEU A 44 -6.25 -1.43 -0.02
N ARG A 45 -7.40 -1.86 0.53
CA ARG A 45 -7.54 -2.23 1.94
C ARG A 45 -7.62 -3.73 2.10
N PHE A 46 -6.84 -4.29 3.04
CA PHE A 46 -6.90 -5.69 3.43
C PHE A 46 -6.55 -5.91 4.91
N SER A 47 -6.92 -7.06 5.47
CA SER A 47 -6.39 -7.53 6.76
C SER A 47 -5.14 -8.39 6.54
N PRO A 48 -4.05 -8.21 7.32
CA PRO A 48 -2.86 -9.06 7.21
C PRO A 48 -3.15 -10.56 7.44
N TYR A 49 -4.20 -10.90 8.17
CA TYR A 49 -4.62 -12.28 8.43
C TYR A 49 -5.51 -12.85 7.32
N HIS A 50 -6.09 -11.99 6.49
CA HIS A 50 -6.97 -12.35 5.38
C HIS A 50 -6.55 -11.65 4.06
N PRO A 51 -5.28 -11.80 3.60
CA PRO A 51 -4.76 -11.03 2.46
C PRO A 51 -5.50 -11.31 1.15
N ASN A 52 -6.17 -12.45 1.04
CA ASN A 52 -6.96 -12.82 -0.15
C ASN A 52 -8.37 -12.21 -0.15
N GLN A 53 -8.80 -11.60 0.95
CA GLN A 53 -10.13 -11.00 1.08
C GLN A 53 -10.02 -9.48 0.90
N VAL A 54 -10.00 -9.05 -0.35
CA VAL A 54 -9.90 -7.63 -0.71
C VAL A 54 -11.19 -7.18 -1.36
N LEU A 55 -11.94 -6.31 -0.66
CA LEU A 55 -13.26 -5.85 -1.14
C LEU A 55 -13.16 -5.14 -2.49
N GLN A 56 -12.14 -4.27 -2.69
CA GLN A 56 -11.97 -3.51 -3.92
C GLN A 56 -11.67 -4.39 -5.16
N THR A 57 -11.30 -5.65 -4.97
CA THR A 57 -11.02 -6.59 -6.07
C THR A 57 -11.98 -7.76 -6.09
N SER A 58 -13.02 -7.78 -5.23
CA SER A 58 -14.01 -8.86 -5.15
C SER A 58 -14.91 -8.92 -6.38
N GLU A 59 -15.19 -7.77 -6.99
CA GLU A 59 -15.96 -7.64 -8.22
C GLU A 59 -15.18 -6.83 -9.26
N MET A 60 -15.29 -7.25 -10.51
CA MET A 60 -14.57 -6.62 -11.61
C MET A 60 -14.91 -5.13 -11.78
N GLU A 61 -16.19 -4.78 -11.66
CA GLU A 61 -16.64 -3.38 -11.81
C GLU A 61 -16.06 -2.48 -10.72
N ILE A 62 -16.03 -2.98 -9.48
CA ILE A 62 -15.44 -2.28 -8.33
C ILE A 62 -13.94 -2.12 -8.56
N ALA A 63 -13.23 -3.18 -8.95
CA ALA A 63 -11.81 -3.15 -9.22
C ALA A 63 -11.43 -2.14 -10.32
N LEU A 64 -12.22 -2.07 -11.38
CA LEU A 64 -12.00 -1.11 -12.47
C LEU A 64 -12.29 0.34 -12.07
N LYS A 65 -13.24 0.56 -11.17
CA LYS A 65 -13.64 1.90 -10.70
C LYS A 65 -12.70 2.41 -9.61
N GLU A 66 -12.35 1.55 -8.65
CA GLU A 66 -11.62 1.91 -7.44
C GLU A 66 -10.12 1.63 -7.52
N THR A 67 -9.59 1.32 -8.72
CA THR A 67 -8.15 1.14 -8.89
C THR A 67 -7.40 2.46 -8.80
N GLN A 68 -6.21 2.41 -8.20
CA GLN A 68 -5.28 3.53 -8.19
C GLN A 68 -4.91 3.95 -9.63
N THR A 69 -5.01 5.23 -9.95
CA THR A 69 -4.70 5.79 -11.28
C THR A 69 -3.49 6.70 -11.27
N ARG A 70 -3.11 7.23 -10.10
CA ARG A 70 -1.99 8.13 -9.91
C ARG A 70 -1.16 7.69 -8.71
N PHE A 71 0.11 8.11 -8.69
CA PHE A 71 1.01 7.88 -7.56
C PHE A 71 1.98 9.04 -7.40
N TYR A 72 2.65 9.11 -6.25
CA TYR A 72 3.72 10.08 -6.02
C TYR A 72 5.10 9.46 -6.15
N ALA A 73 6.02 10.24 -6.74
CA ALA A 73 7.42 9.93 -6.88
C ALA A 73 8.28 11.14 -6.53
N LEU A 74 9.55 10.94 -6.19
CA LEU A 74 10.52 12.02 -5.99
C LEU A 74 11.28 12.29 -7.29
N ASP A 75 11.40 13.57 -7.64
CA ASP A 75 12.34 14.04 -8.66
C ASP A 75 13.73 14.21 -8.04
N LEU A 76 14.63 13.28 -8.34
CA LEU A 76 16.02 13.35 -7.84
C LEU A 76 16.93 14.24 -8.70
N LYS A 77 16.51 14.66 -9.90
CA LYS A 77 17.32 15.49 -10.79
C LYS A 77 17.36 16.94 -10.31
N ASN A 78 16.29 17.41 -9.69
CA ASN A 78 16.17 18.79 -9.19
C ASN A 78 16.53 18.92 -7.70
N ALA A 79 16.95 17.84 -7.04
CA ALA A 79 17.25 17.82 -5.59
C ALA A 79 18.48 18.66 -5.16
N GLY A 80 19.13 19.40 -6.07
CA GLY A 80 20.46 19.99 -5.82
C GLY A 80 20.55 21.50 -5.64
N HIS A 81 19.49 22.27 -5.85
CA HIS A 81 19.67 23.72 -6.00
C HIS A 81 18.85 24.64 -5.11
N ASP A 82 17.78 24.20 -4.47
CA ASP A 82 17.07 25.06 -3.54
C ASP A 82 16.57 24.26 -2.33
N PHE A 83 17.03 24.62 -1.15
CA PHE A 83 16.41 24.21 0.11
C PHE A 83 15.08 24.95 0.24
N SER A 84 14.05 24.42 -0.41
CA SER A 84 12.68 24.89 -0.17
C SER A 84 12.17 24.20 1.09
N ILE A 85 11.59 25.00 1.98
CA ILE A 85 10.87 24.53 3.18
C ILE A 85 9.55 23.85 2.76
N ASP A 86 9.17 23.92 1.49
CA ASP A 86 7.95 23.34 0.96
C ASP A 86 8.18 21.85 0.64
N ASP A 87 7.55 20.96 1.40
CA ASP A 87 7.58 19.48 1.27
C ASP A 87 7.13 18.98 -0.13
N GLY A 88 6.61 19.85 -0.99
CA GLY A 88 6.14 19.53 -2.33
C GLY A 88 7.12 19.75 -3.47
N PHE A 89 8.27 20.40 -3.23
CA PHE A 89 9.16 20.88 -4.30
C PHE A 89 9.70 19.77 -5.23
N ASN A 90 10.01 18.60 -4.69
CA ASN A 90 10.52 17.44 -5.46
C ASN A 90 9.47 16.34 -5.68
N LEU A 91 8.20 16.64 -5.44
CA LEU A 91 7.14 15.65 -5.52
C LEU A 91 6.47 15.69 -6.89
N LEU A 92 6.53 14.56 -7.60
CA LEU A 92 5.86 14.35 -8.88
C LEU A 92 4.59 13.53 -8.67
N LYS A 93 3.47 14.01 -9.17
CA LYS A 93 2.22 13.24 -9.25
C LYS A 93 2.08 12.65 -10.65
N LEU A 94 2.42 11.36 -10.77
CA LEU A 94 2.51 10.63 -12.02
C LEU A 94 1.26 9.76 -12.25
N HIS A 95 1.01 9.42 -13.51
CA HIS A 95 -0.01 8.44 -13.87
C HIS A 95 0.57 7.02 -13.76
N VAL A 96 -0.24 6.03 -13.33
CA VAL A 96 0.18 4.62 -13.21
C VAL A 96 0.80 4.06 -14.49
N LYS A 97 0.41 4.54 -15.67
CA LYS A 97 1.03 4.17 -16.96
C LYS A 97 2.54 4.45 -17.02
N GLU A 98 3.04 5.45 -16.30
CA GLU A 98 4.47 5.76 -16.26
C GLU A 98 5.24 4.69 -15.48
N ALA A 99 4.63 4.11 -14.45
CA ALA A 99 5.19 2.98 -13.72
C ALA A 99 5.26 1.68 -14.55
N GLU A 100 4.44 1.55 -15.61
CA GLU A 100 4.51 0.41 -16.55
C GLU A 100 5.84 0.45 -17.33
N SER A 101 6.22 1.62 -17.83
CA SER A 101 7.48 1.80 -18.56
C SER A 101 8.72 1.53 -17.70
N ASP A 102 8.63 1.77 -16.40
CA ASP A 102 9.70 1.51 -15.44
C ASP A 102 9.79 0.04 -15.01
N GLY A 103 8.85 -0.81 -15.46
CA GLY A 103 8.72 -2.20 -15.03
C GLY A 103 8.24 -2.39 -13.59
N ALA A 104 7.79 -1.31 -12.93
CA ALA A 104 7.38 -1.34 -11.52
C ALA A 104 6.04 -2.06 -11.30
N LEU A 105 5.21 -2.17 -12.34
CA LEU A 105 3.88 -2.79 -12.23
C LEU A 105 3.90 -4.33 -12.21
N ARG A 106 5.03 -4.96 -12.49
CA ARG A 106 5.14 -6.41 -12.71
C ARG A 106 4.48 -7.26 -11.63
N TYR A 107 4.64 -6.90 -10.36
CA TYR A 107 4.15 -7.67 -9.23
C TYR A 107 2.92 -7.07 -8.54
N ILE A 108 2.52 -5.85 -8.94
CA ILE A 108 1.47 -5.11 -8.25
C ILE A 108 0.22 -4.88 -9.09
N ALA A 109 0.31 -5.12 -10.41
CA ALA A 109 -0.81 -4.92 -11.31
C ALA A 109 -1.32 -6.23 -11.91
N SER A 110 -2.61 -6.22 -12.21
CA SER A 110 -3.31 -7.18 -13.05
C SER A 110 -3.74 -6.49 -14.36
N THR A 111 -4.13 -7.28 -15.36
CA THR A 111 -4.59 -6.76 -16.65
C THR A 111 -6.05 -7.10 -16.86
N TYR A 112 -6.88 -6.10 -17.11
CA TYR A 112 -8.27 -6.30 -17.53
C TYR A 112 -8.32 -6.61 -19.03
N ASP A 113 -8.92 -7.76 -19.35
CA ASP A 113 -9.21 -8.21 -20.70
C ASP A 113 -10.64 -7.80 -21.08
N PRO A 114 -10.84 -6.87 -22.04
CA PRO A 114 -12.18 -6.40 -22.40
C PRO A 114 -12.98 -7.42 -23.24
N TYR A 115 -12.31 -8.40 -23.87
CA TYR A 115 -12.99 -9.42 -24.66
C TYR A 115 -13.63 -10.48 -23.77
N ASP A 116 -12.85 -10.99 -22.84
CA ASP A 116 -13.30 -12.01 -21.89
C ASP A 116 -14.01 -11.40 -20.68
N GLN A 117 -13.95 -10.08 -20.50
CA GLN A 117 -14.47 -9.34 -19.35
C GLN A 117 -13.97 -9.89 -18.01
N ILE A 118 -12.67 -10.17 -17.92
CA ILE A 118 -12.02 -10.67 -16.73
C ILE A 118 -10.76 -9.87 -16.39
N ILE A 119 -10.37 -9.89 -15.12
CA ILE A 119 -9.08 -9.38 -14.66
C ILE A 119 -8.15 -10.58 -14.48
N ARG A 120 -7.02 -10.58 -15.20
CA ARG A 120 -5.97 -11.61 -15.11
C ARG A 120 -4.80 -11.08 -14.30
N ASP A 121 -4.34 -11.86 -13.34
CA ASP A 121 -3.18 -11.47 -12.53
C ASP A 121 -1.91 -11.42 -13.40
N GLY A 122 -1.18 -10.31 -13.24
CA GLY A 122 0.03 -10.03 -14.00
C GLY A 122 -0.17 -9.08 -15.20
N LEU A 123 0.95 -8.82 -15.88
CA LEU A 123 0.99 -7.90 -17.02
C LEU A 123 0.90 -8.68 -18.33
N TYR A 124 -0.16 -8.45 -19.08
CA TYR A 124 -0.36 -8.98 -20.42
C TYR A 124 -0.38 -7.85 -21.44
N PRO A 125 0.05 -8.08 -22.70
CA PRO A 125 -0.04 -7.10 -23.77
C PRO A 125 -1.50 -6.66 -23.99
N GLY A 126 -1.70 -5.36 -24.20
CA GLY A 126 -3.04 -4.80 -24.32
C GLY A 126 -3.78 -4.72 -22.98
N GLY A 127 -5.06 -4.35 -23.01
CA GLY A 127 -5.91 -4.24 -21.84
C GLY A 127 -5.54 -3.10 -20.89
N ARG A 128 -6.42 -2.82 -19.92
CA ARG A 128 -6.21 -1.80 -18.90
C ARG A 128 -5.48 -2.40 -17.70
N LYS A 129 -4.45 -1.71 -17.21
CA LYS A 129 -3.76 -2.12 -15.98
C LYS A 129 -4.56 -1.67 -14.74
N VAL A 130 -4.71 -2.59 -13.81
CA VAL A 130 -5.47 -2.44 -12.56
C VAL A 130 -4.52 -2.75 -11.41
N ILE A 131 -4.41 -1.86 -10.44
CA ILE A 131 -3.55 -2.07 -9.27
C ILE A 131 -4.30 -2.94 -8.27
N THR A 132 -3.95 -4.22 -8.22
CA THR A 132 -4.61 -5.23 -7.40
C THR A 132 -3.72 -5.79 -6.29
N PHE A 133 -2.40 -5.66 -6.43
CA PHE A 133 -1.42 -6.34 -5.57
C PHE A 133 -1.63 -7.87 -5.47
N ALA A 134 -2.34 -8.48 -6.42
CA ALA A 134 -2.72 -9.89 -6.37
C ALA A 134 -1.51 -10.83 -6.25
N ASN A 135 -0.43 -10.57 -7.00
CA ASN A 135 0.78 -11.38 -6.91
C ASN A 135 1.41 -11.37 -5.51
N ILE A 136 1.21 -10.30 -4.73
CA ILE A 136 1.72 -10.17 -3.36
C ILE A 136 0.75 -10.78 -2.36
N LEU A 137 -0.54 -10.44 -2.48
CA LEU A 137 -1.56 -10.79 -1.49
C LEU A 137 -2.10 -12.21 -1.65
N GLN A 138 -2.19 -12.72 -2.89
CA GLN A 138 -2.74 -14.05 -3.20
C GLN A 138 -1.64 -15.08 -3.51
N HIS A 139 -0.56 -14.64 -4.18
CA HIS A 139 0.50 -15.54 -4.65
C HIS A 139 1.80 -15.43 -3.84
N ASP A 140 1.84 -14.59 -2.80
CA ASP A 140 2.93 -14.45 -1.82
C ASP A 140 4.33 -14.24 -2.45
N VAL A 141 4.40 -13.56 -3.60
CA VAL A 141 5.66 -13.23 -4.27
C VAL A 141 6.60 -12.41 -3.36
N PHE A 142 6.03 -11.66 -2.46
CA PHE A 142 6.69 -10.96 -1.36
C PHE A 142 5.84 -11.17 -0.09
N PRO A 143 6.41 -11.66 1.03
CA PRO A 143 5.64 -12.08 2.21
C PRO A 143 5.15 -10.89 3.05
N LEU A 144 4.50 -9.92 2.39
CA LEU A 144 4.06 -8.66 3.00
C LEU A 144 3.12 -8.88 4.18
N ALA A 145 2.11 -9.73 4.00
CA ALA A 145 1.11 -9.99 5.04
C ALA A 145 1.76 -10.55 6.31
N ARG A 146 2.69 -11.50 6.17
CA ARG A 146 3.41 -12.10 7.30
C ARG A 146 4.34 -11.11 7.98
N ILE A 147 5.04 -10.27 7.22
CA ILE A 147 5.89 -9.20 7.78
C ILE A 147 5.03 -8.25 8.63
N LEU A 148 3.88 -7.82 8.09
CA LEU A 148 2.98 -6.90 8.78
C LEU A 148 2.39 -7.53 10.06
N GLN A 149 1.98 -8.80 10.03
CA GLN A 149 1.55 -9.51 11.24
C GLN A 149 2.61 -9.44 12.34
N LEU A 150 3.86 -9.71 12.01
CA LEU A 150 4.96 -9.68 12.97
C LEU A 150 5.24 -8.27 13.49
N VAL A 151 5.35 -7.30 12.59
CA VAL A 151 5.67 -5.91 12.96
C VAL A 151 4.56 -5.30 13.82
N LEU A 152 3.29 -5.50 13.48
CA LEU A 152 2.15 -5.02 14.26
C LEU A 152 2.11 -5.70 15.64
N LYS A 153 2.28 -7.01 15.70
CA LYS A 153 2.30 -7.77 16.95
C LYS A 153 3.41 -7.30 17.90
N TYR A 154 4.64 -7.21 17.41
CA TYR A 154 5.76 -6.77 18.25
C TYR A 154 5.65 -5.28 18.60
N GLY A 155 5.20 -4.43 17.66
CA GLY A 155 4.94 -3.02 17.94
C GLY A 155 3.92 -2.83 19.06
N GLU A 156 2.82 -3.57 19.02
CA GLU A 156 1.79 -3.52 20.06
C GLU A 156 2.31 -4.03 21.43
N GLN A 157 3.12 -5.09 21.43
CA GLN A 157 3.73 -5.61 22.64
C GLN A 157 4.69 -4.59 23.30
N GLU A 158 5.55 -3.95 22.51
CA GLU A 158 6.52 -2.96 22.98
C GLU A 158 5.84 -1.67 23.44
N MET A 159 4.88 -1.18 22.67
CA MET A 159 4.14 0.05 22.97
C MET A 159 3.05 -0.16 24.04
N ARG A 160 2.67 -1.42 24.35
CA ARG A 160 1.56 -1.82 25.25
C ARG A 160 0.23 -1.18 24.88
N ARG A 161 0.03 -0.83 23.61
CA ARG A 161 -1.15 -0.21 23.03
C ARG A 161 -1.26 -0.61 21.56
N PRO A 162 -2.45 -0.53 20.97
CA PRO A 162 -2.58 -0.63 19.52
C PRO A 162 -1.66 0.37 18.81
N VAL A 163 -1.09 -0.06 17.69
CA VAL A 163 -0.12 0.74 16.94
C VAL A 163 -0.54 0.97 15.51
N GLU A 164 -0.10 2.10 14.97
CA GLU A 164 -0.10 2.40 13.55
C GLU A 164 1.34 2.45 13.06
N ILE A 165 1.61 1.84 11.92
CA ILE A 165 2.91 1.88 11.26
C ILE A 165 2.79 2.45 9.87
N GLU A 166 3.82 3.17 9.45
CA GLU A 166 4.04 3.54 8.06
C GLU A 166 5.21 2.74 7.52
N PHE A 167 5.04 2.21 6.32
CA PHE A 167 6.07 1.38 5.68
C PHE A 167 6.16 1.64 4.19
N ALA A 168 7.30 1.25 3.62
CA ALA A 168 7.49 1.14 2.19
C ALA A 168 8.14 -0.21 1.86
N ALA A 169 7.91 -0.73 0.67
CA ALA A 169 8.63 -1.89 0.19
C ALA A 169 9.07 -1.70 -1.27
N THR A 170 10.29 -2.13 -1.54
CA THR A 170 10.87 -2.12 -2.88
C THR A 170 11.09 -3.55 -3.32
N LEU A 171 10.40 -3.96 -4.37
CA LEU A 171 10.57 -5.29 -4.95
C LEU A 171 11.75 -5.29 -5.91
N SER A 172 12.52 -6.37 -5.88
CA SER A 172 13.62 -6.54 -6.82
C SER A 172 13.08 -6.73 -8.25
N ARG A 173 13.75 -6.10 -9.20
CA ARG A 173 13.50 -6.34 -10.64
C ARG A 173 14.17 -7.62 -11.15
N GLU A 174 15.11 -8.15 -10.39
CA GLU A 174 15.82 -9.41 -10.71
C GLU A 174 15.03 -10.60 -10.17
N HIS A 175 14.95 -11.68 -10.96
CA HIS A 175 14.14 -12.86 -10.64
C HIS A 175 14.51 -13.57 -9.34
N ASP A 176 15.76 -13.46 -8.90
CA ASP A 176 16.33 -14.23 -7.79
C ASP A 176 16.49 -13.42 -6.49
N LYS A 177 16.07 -12.16 -6.48
CA LYS A 177 16.20 -11.31 -5.29
C LYS A 177 14.84 -10.97 -4.70
N SER A 178 14.68 -11.24 -3.41
CA SER A 178 13.57 -10.74 -2.62
C SER A 178 13.58 -9.21 -2.52
N GLY A 179 12.42 -8.62 -2.30
CA GLY A 179 12.30 -7.18 -2.04
C GLY A 179 12.83 -6.81 -0.64
N THR A 180 12.84 -5.52 -0.37
CA THR A 180 13.20 -4.94 0.94
C THR A 180 11.98 -4.25 1.54
N PHE A 181 11.68 -4.58 2.80
CA PHE A 181 10.69 -3.90 3.60
C PHE A 181 11.37 -2.84 4.47
N HIS A 182 10.80 -1.64 4.48
CA HIS A 182 11.27 -0.50 5.28
C HIS A 182 10.15 -0.08 6.24
N LEU A 183 10.38 -0.26 7.54
CA LEU A 183 9.55 0.35 8.57
C LEU A 183 9.97 1.83 8.67
N LEU A 184 9.06 2.74 8.34
CA LEU A 184 9.35 4.18 8.31
C LEU A 184 8.97 4.87 9.62
N GLN A 185 7.82 4.50 10.18
CA GLN A 185 7.33 5.06 11.43
C GLN A 185 6.49 4.02 12.17
N ILE A 186 6.53 4.07 13.49
CA ILE A 186 5.62 3.39 14.39
C ILE A 186 5.15 4.35 15.46
N ARG A 187 3.84 4.37 15.72
CA ARG A 187 3.25 5.20 16.78
C ARG A 187 2.09 4.47 17.46
N PRO A 188 1.84 4.72 18.76
CA PRO A 188 0.65 4.22 19.41
C PRO A 188 -0.60 4.91 18.84
N ILE A 189 -1.70 4.15 18.74
CA ILE A 189 -3.02 4.73 18.45
C ILE A 189 -3.55 5.29 19.77
N VAL A 190 -3.86 6.60 19.78
CA VAL A 190 -4.43 7.29 20.95
C VAL A 190 -5.94 7.42 20.70
N ASP A 191 -6.75 6.96 21.66
CA ASP A 191 -8.19 7.17 21.60
C ASP A 191 -8.50 8.65 21.82
N SER A 192 -9.42 9.20 21.02
CA SER A 192 -9.83 10.62 21.10
C SER A 192 -10.34 11.05 22.50
N LYS A 193 -10.65 10.09 23.38
CA LYS A 193 -11.04 10.36 24.77
C LYS A 193 -9.85 10.71 25.67
N GLU A 194 -8.66 10.16 25.40
CA GLU A 194 -7.47 10.47 26.19
C GLU A 194 -6.93 11.89 25.90
N MET A 195 -7.15 12.42 24.70
CA MET A 195 -6.75 13.80 24.34
C MET A 195 -7.54 14.88 25.08
N LEU A 196 -8.74 14.55 25.60
CA LEU A 196 -9.58 15.50 26.36
C LEU A 196 -9.25 15.55 27.85
N ASP A 197 -8.53 14.55 28.39
CA ASP A 197 -8.15 14.48 29.81
C ASP A 197 -6.77 15.11 30.10
N GLU A 198 -5.96 15.42 29.08
CA GLU A 198 -4.66 16.10 29.24
C GLU A 198 -4.77 17.64 29.27
N ASP A 199 -5.94 18.21 28.93
CA ASP A 199 -6.20 19.65 28.93
C ASP A 199 -7.02 20.13 30.17
N LEU A 200 -7.13 19.31 31.23
CA LEU A 200 -7.73 19.65 32.52
C LEU A 200 -6.69 19.60 33.66
#